data_6cdaa46762a76965dbbe33d4f01a8db1
#
_entry.id   6cdaa46762a76965dbbe33d4f01a8db1
#
_cell.length_a   1.000
_cell.length_b   1.000
_cell.length_c   1.000
_cell.angle_alpha   90.00
_cell.angle_beta   90.00
_cell.angle_gamma   90.00
#
_symmetry.space_group_name_H-M   'P 1'
#
loop_
_entity.id
_entity.type
_entity.pdbx_description
1 polymer ?
#
loop_
_entity_poly.entity_id
_entity_poly.type
_entity_poly.pdbx_seq_one_letter_code
_entity_poly.pdbx_strand_id
1 'polypeptide(L)'
;MRASTAGTALPQHEEPSGGAAKDTIIGNDLVRGVSGGEKKRVTIGEAMVTNARVFCMDEISTGLDAAVTHNIIAALREWTRITNGTVIVSLLQPTPEVYELFDDVLCLRDGTPVYHGDVDKVVDHFGGLGFDSENAKKGDVADWLLSVLVDPLAHSKTGASNQFASGDGLR
;
A
#
# COMPACT_ATOMS: atom_id res chain seq x y z
N MET A 1 -39.41 41.20 -9.90
CA MET A 1 -38.77 39.87 -10.09
C MET A 1 -37.52 39.80 -9.27
N ARG A 2 -37.53 39.08 -8.17
CA ARG A 2 -36.33 38.84 -7.32
C ARG A 2 -35.77 37.48 -7.68
N ALA A 3 -34.51 37.41 -8.15
CA ALA A 3 -33.79 36.19 -8.37
C ALA A 3 -33.38 35.60 -7.03
N SER A 4 -33.81 34.36 -6.76
CA SER A 4 -33.39 33.54 -5.65
C SER A 4 -32.05 32.91 -5.98
N THR A 5 -30.99 33.30 -5.29
CA THR A 5 -29.71 32.63 -5.31
C THR A 5 -29.78 31.38 -4.42
N ALA A 6 -29.94 30.22 -5.04
CA ALA A 6 -29.74 28.94 -4.37
C ALA A 6 -28.25 28.82 -4.03
N GLY A 7 -27.92 28.96 -2.75
CA GLY A 7 -26.58 28.68 -2.23
C GLY A 7 -26.30 27.18 -2.38
N THR A 8 -25.36 26.82 -3.22
CA THR A 8 -24.78 25.49 -3.27
C THR A 8 -24.04 25.26 -1.95
N ALA A 9 -24.59 24.45 -1.06
CA ALA A 9 -23.90 23.99 0.12
C ALA A 9 -22.66 23.22 -0.31
N LEU A 10 -21.49 23.68 0.10
CA LEU A 10 -20.25 22.93 -0.04
C LEU A 10 -20.43 21.58 0.70
N PRO A 11 -19.92 20.46 0.17
CA PRO A 11 -19.95 19.20 0.88
C PRO A 11 -19.27 19.40 2.23
N GLN A 12 -19.97 19.04 3.30
CA GLN A 12 -19.40 19.03 4.63
C GLN A 12 -18.27 18.00 4.62
N HIS A 13 -17.03 18.46 4.70
CA HIS A 13 -15.90 17.60 5.00
C HIS A 13 -16.21 16.95 6.35
N GLU A 14 -16.43 15.63 6.33
CA GLU A 14 -16.33 14.87 7.57
C GLU A 14 -14.92 15.10 8.11
N GLU A 15 -14.85 15.70 9.30
CA GLU A 15 -13.61 15.91 10.02
C GLU A 15 -12.90 14.56 10.14
N PRO A 16 -11.65 14.41 9.65
CA PRO A 16 -10.94 13.17 9.84
C PRO A 16 -10.85 12.88 11.33
N SER A 17 -11.10 11.63 11.72
CA SER A 17 -11.24 11.13 13.11
C SER A 17 -10.07 11.48 14.07
N GLY A 18 -9.12 12.28 13.65
CA GLY A 18 -8.01 12.83 14.45
C GLY A 18 -8.41 13.96 15.39
N GLY A 19 -9.58 14.60 15.21
CA GLY A 19 -10.02 15.69 16.09
C GLY A 19 -10.29 15.28 17.54
N ALA A 20 -10.66 14.02 17.77
CA ALA A 20 -10.94 13.51 19.10
C ALA A 20 -9.66 13.23 19.94
N ALA A 21 -8.51 13.05 19.31
CA ALA A 21 -7.25 12.69 19.98
C ALA A 21 -6.29 13.87 20.21
N LYS A 22 -6.63 15.08 19.74
CA LYS A 22 -5.73 16.27 19.80
C LYS A 22 -5.26 16.64 21.20
N ASP A 23 -6.09 16.38 22.22
CA ASP A 23 -5.80 16.69 23.63
C ASP A 23 -5.37 15.44 24.42
N THR A 24 -5.19 14.29 23.75
CA THR A 24 -4.80 13.01 24.35
C THR A 24 -3.30 12.85 24.24
N ILE A 25 -2.66 12.49 25.35
CA ILE A 25 -1.21 12.19 25.38
C ILE A 25 -0.92 10.94 24.53
N ILE A 26 0.25 10.91 23.89
CA ILE A 26 0.67 9.73 23.09
C ILE A 26 0.76 8.48 23.98
N GLY A 27 1.15 8.65 25.26
CA GLY A 27 1.25 7.56 26.22
C GLY A 27 2.45 6.66 25.97
N ASN A 28 2.68 5.73 26.92
CA ASN A 28 3.72 4.71 26.90
C ASN A 28 3.20 3.42 27.56
N ASP A 29 4.07 2.46 27.84
CA ASP A 29 3.70 1.17 28.45
C ASP A 29 3.07 1.30 29.85
N LEU A 30 3.33 2.39 30.56
CA LEU A 30 2.82 2.65 31.91
C LEU A 30 1.61 3.60 31.92
N VAL A 31 1.51 4.47 30.93
CA VAL A 31 0.46 5.49 30.84
C VAL A 31 -0.34 5.30 29.55
N ARG A 32 -1.62 4.95 29.72
CA ARG A 32 -2.52 4.79 28.57
C ARG A 32 -2.68 6.12 27.84
N GLY A 33 -2.43 6.09 26.53
CA GLY A 33 -2.57 7.24 25.64
C GLY A 33 -3.39 6.88 24.40
N VAL A 34 -3.03 7.49 23.28
CA VAL A 34 -3.65 7.24 21.97
C VAL A 34 -3.49 5.77 21.54
N SER A 35 -4.38 5.29 20.68
CA SER A 35 -4.34 3.95 20.09
C SER A 35 -3.09 3.74 19.23
N GLY A 36 -2.75 2.47 18.92
CA GLY A 36 -1.63 2.14 18.01
C GLY A 36 -1.76 2.80 16.64
N GLY A 37 -2.98 2.82 16.08
CA GLY A 37 -3.25 3.48 14.81
C GLY A 37 -3.10 5.01 14.87
N GLU A 38 -3.47 5.64 15.98
CA GLU A 38 -3.25 7.06 16.19
C GLU A 38 -1.76 7.39 16.35
N LYS A 39 -0.99 6.58 17.08
CA LYS A 39 0.47 6.71 17.17
C LYS A 39 1.12 6.65 15.79
N LYS A 40 0.75 5.67 14.95
CA LYS A 40 1.25 5.57 13.57
C LYS A 40 0.90 6.81 12.74
N ARG A 41 -0.34 7.31 12.84
CA ARG A 41 -0.73 8.55 12.15
C ARG A 41 0.06 9.76 12.60
N VAL A 42 0.35 9.90 13.89
CA VAL A 42 1.20 10.99 14.43
C VAL A 42 2.60 10.88 13.84
N THR A 43 3.24 9.71 13.90
CA THR A 43 4.59 9.50 13.34
C THR A 43 4.66 9.81 11.85
N ILE A 44 3.66 9.39 11.07
CA ILE A 44 3.57 9.70 9.63
C ILE A 44 3.37 11.21 9.43
N GLY A 45 2.49 11.83 10.22
CA GLY A 45 2.27 13.28 10.19
C GLY A 45 3.54 14.07 10.50
N GLU A 46 4.33 13.65 11.49
CA GLU A 46 5.65 14.24 11.78
C GLU A 46 6.60 14.13 10.58
N ALA A 47 6.63 12.98 9.91
CA ALA A 47 7.42 12.82 8.68
C ALA A 47 6.94 13.76 7.57
N MET A 48 5.61 13.88 7.38
CA MET A 48 5.02 14.70 6.31
C MET A 48 5.27 16.20 6.46
N VAL A 49 5.47 16.73 7.68
CA VAL A 49 5.79 18.15 7.90
C VAL A 49 7.27 18.44 7.67
N THR A 50 8.11 17.44 7.49
CA THR A 50 9.49 17.63 7.05
C THR A 50 9.50 18.05 5.58
N ASN A 51 10.54 18.70 5.12
CA ASN A 51 10.70 19.04 3.70
C ASN A 51 11.30 17.87 2.89
N ALA A 52 11.10 16.62 3.33
CA ALA A 52 11.59 15.45 2.61
C ALA A 52 10.75 15.20 1.36
N ARG A 53 11.41 14.74 0.30
CA ARG A 53 10.78 14.38 -0.98
C ARG A 53 10.59 12.89 -1.15
N VAL A 54 11.22 12.09 -0.30
CA VAL A 54 11.17 10.63 -0.34
C VAL A 54 10.95 10.11 1.07
N PHE A 55 9.96 9.24 1.22
CA PHE A 55 9.71 8.48 2.44
C PHE A 55 9.91 6.99 2.18
N CYS A 56 10.64 6.34 3.08
CA CYS A 56 10.74 4.89 3.14
C CYS A 56 10.14 4.44 4.46
N MET A 57 9.12 3.60 4.39
CA MET A 57 8.37 3.14 5.57
C MET A 57 8.29 1.62 5.57
N ASP A 58 8.66 1.03 6.69
CA ASP A 58 8.66 -0.41 6.86
C ASP A 58 7.49 -0.89 7.71
N GLU A 59 6.76 -1.88 7.21
CA GLU A 59 5.64 -2.57 7.87
C GLU A 59 4.65 -1.63 8.59
N ILE A 60 4.21 -0.56 7.91
CA ILE A 60 3.35 0.44 8.56
C ILE A 60 1.96 -0.08 8.93
N SER A 61 1.55 -1.21 8.37
CA SER A 61 0.24 -1.86 8.64
C SER A 61 0.25 -2.75 9.87
N THR A 62 1.41 -3.09 10.42
CA THR A 62 1.52 -4.02 11.56
C THR A 62 0.76 -3.50 12.78
N GLY A 63 -0.17 -4.32 13.29
CA GLY A 63 -1.02 -4.00 14.44
C GLY A 63 -2.17 -3.02 14.13
N LEU A 64 -2.45 -2.76 12.87
CA LEU A 64 -3.57 -1.93 12.42
C LEU A 64 -4.64 -2.79 11.72
N ASP A 65 -5.89 -2.35 11.79
CA ASP A 65 -6.95 -2.92 10.97
C ASP A 65 -6.88 -2.43 9.51
N ALA A 66 -7.64 -3.10 8.63
CA ALA A 66 -7.65 -2.81 7.20
C ALA A 66 -8.12 -1.37 6.89
N ALA A 67 -9.11 -0.87 7.62
CA ALA A 67 -9.67 0.47 7.37
C ALA A 67 -8.66 1.56 7.76
N VAL A 68 -7.96 1.40 8.89
CA VAL A 68 -6.91 2.33 9.32
C VAL A 68 -5.73 2.28 8.35
N THR A 69 -5.31 1.09 7.91
CA THR A 69 -4.25 0.92 6.91
C THR A 69 -4.61 1.62 5.61
N HIS A 70 -5.82 1.38 5.08
CA HIS A 70 -6.29 2.04 3.87
C HIS A 70 -6.26 3.57 4.00
N ASN A 71 -6.76 4.14 5.10
CA ASN A 71 -6.76 5.58 5.32
C ASN A 71 -5.34 6.18 5.37
N ILE A 72 -4.39 5.48 5.96
CA ILE A 72 -2.99 5.91 6.01
C ILE A 72 -2.38 5.91 4.59
N ILE A 73 -2.54 4.82 3.84
CA ILE A 73 -2.01 4.72 2.48
C ILE A 73 -2.67 5.75 1.55
N ALA A 74 -3.98 5.96 1.66
CA ALA A 74 -4.69 6.98 0.89
C ALA A 74 -4.16 8.41 1.20
N ALA A 75 -3.88 8.71 2.47
CA ALA A 75 -3.28 9.99 2.85
C ALA A 75 -1.85 10.16 2.29
N LEU A 76 -1.03 9.09 2.31
CA LEU A 76 0.30 9.08 1.70
C LEU A 76 0.24 9.28 0.18
N ARG A 77 -0.70 8.60 -0.50
CA ARG A 77 -0.93 8.81 -1.94
C ARG A 77 -1.31 10.25 -2.25
N GLU A 78 -2.22 10.84 -1.48
CA GLU A 78 -2.58 12.25 -1.69
C GLU A 78 -1.39 13.19 -1.44
N TRP A 79 -0.57 12.90 -0.42
CA TRP A 79 0.66 13.65 -0.17
C TRP A 79 1.61 13.58 -1.38
N THR A 80 1.83 12.38 -1.98
CA THR A 80 2.69 12.25 -3.18
C THR A 80 2.17 13.09 -4.34
N ARG A 81 0.84 13.13 -4.54
CA ARG A 81 0.20 13.92 -5.60
C ARG A 81 0.38 15.43 -5.40
N ILE A 82 0.22 15.91 -4.15
CA ILE A 82 0.34 17.34 -3.83
C ILE A 82 1.79 17.81 -3.89
N THR A 83 2.73 17.02 -3.36
CA THR A 83 4.13 17.42 -3.20
C THR A 83 5.02 16.99 -4.34
N ASN A 84 4.54 16.15 -5.25
CA ASN A 84 5.33 15.43 -6.25
C ASN A 84 6.49 14.65 -5.58
N GLY A 85 6.21 14.07 -4.42
CA GLY A 85 7.13 13.25 -3.64
C GLY A 85 7.02 11.78 -3.99
N THR A 86 7.88 10.96 -3.40
CA THR A 86 7.90 9.50 -3.55
C THR A 86 7.74 8.83 -2.19
N VAL A 87 6.90 7.81 -2.12
CA VAL A 87 6.72 6.98 -0.92
C VAL A 87 7.01 5.52 -1.28
N ILE A 88 7.89 4.89 -0.54
CA ILE A 88 8.22 3.47 -0.63
C ILE A 88 7.78 2.81 0.67
N VAL A 89 6.89 1.82 0.57
CA VAL A 89 6.29 1.17 1.75
C VAL A 89 6.42 -0.33 1.63
N SER A 90 6.85 -1.01 2.70
CA SER A 90 6.63 -2.44 2.82
C SER A 90 5.31 -2.70 3.57
N LEU A 91 4.53 -3.65 3.08
CA LEU A 91 3.27 -4.08 3.68
C LEU A 91 3.23 -5.60 3.79
N LEU A 92 2.64 -6.08 4.88
CA LEU A 92 2.29 -7.49 5.03
C LEU A 92 0.85 -7.70 4.56
N GLN A 93 0.66 -8.51 3.52
CA GLN A 93 -0.66 -8.93 3.02
C GLN A 93 -1.67 -7.76 2.90
N PRO A 94 -1.39 -6.75 2.03
CA PRO A 94 -2.34 -5.65 1.84
C PRO A 94 -3.65 -6.17 1.25
N THR A 95 -4.77 -5.57 1.66
CA THR A 95 -6.06 -5.87 1.00
C THR A 95 -6.06 -5.37 -0.45
N PRO A 96 -6.94 -5.88 -1.33
CA PRO A 96 -7.04 -5.43 -2.72
C PRO A 96 -7.20 -3.91 -2.83
N GLU A 97 -8.03 -3.31 -1.97
CA GLU A 97 -8.28 -1.87 -1.97
C GLU A 97 -7.03 -1.07 -1.58
N VAL A 98 -6.17 -1.62 -0.71
CA VAL A 98 -4.88 -1.00 -0.35
C VAL A 98 -3.87 -1.17 -1.48
N TYR A 99 -3.83 -2.35 -2.11
CA TYR A 99 -2.94 -2.64 -3.23
C TYR A 99 -3.18 -1.70 -4.42
N GLU A 100 -4.42 -1.43 -4.77
CA GLU A 100 -4.83 -0.52 -5.85
C GLU A 100 -4.44 0.96 -5.62
N LEU A 101 -4.04 1.32 -4.40
CA LEU A 101 -3.57 2.68 -4.11
C LEU A 101 -2.12 2.93 -4.55
N PHE A 102 -1.36 1.92 -4.94
CA PHE A 102 0.03 2.07 -5.40
C PHE A 102 0.09 2.22 -6.92
N ASP A 103 1.14 2.93 -7.38
CA ASP A 103 1.43 3.07 -8.80
C ASP A 103 2.32 1.91 -9.27
N ASP A 104 3.34 1.58 -8.47
CA ASP A 104 4.33 0.54 -8.76
C ASP A 104 4.42 -0.49 -7.63
N VAL A 105 4.80 -1.71 -7.98
CA VAL A 105 5.15 -2.77 -7.03
C VAL A 105 6.57 -3.27 -7.28
N LEU A 106 7.30 -3.47 -6.19
CA LEU A 106 8.61 -4.13 -6.19
C LEU A 106 8.48 -5.50 -5.52
N CYS A 107 8.67 -6.56 -6.29
CA CYS A 107 8.69 -7.93 -5.80
C CYS A 107 10.13 -8.39 -5.58
N LEU A 108 10.41 -8.86 -4.38
CA LEU A 108 11.72 -9.40 -4.00
C LEU A 108 11.61 -10.89 -3.71
N ARG A 109 12.58 -11.67 -4.19
CA ARG A 109 12.76 -13.07 -3.83
C ARG A 109 14.22 -13.33 -3.50
N ASP A 110 14.49 -13.92 -2.33
CA ASP A 110 15.83 -14.22 -1.86
C ASP A 110 16.80 -13.02 -1.99
N GLY A 111 16.31 -11.82 -1.67
CA GLY A 111 17.06 -10.57 -1.76
C GLY A 111 17.24 -10.02 -3.18
N THR A 112 16.70 -10.68 -4.20
CA THR A 112 16.81 -10.26 -5.60
C THR A 112 15.49 -9.69 -6.10
N PRO A 113 15.47 -8.51 -6.76
CA PRO A 113 14.30 -8.02 -7.46
C PRO A 113 13.90 -8.95 -8.60
N VAL A 114 12.65 -9.42 -8.58
CA VAL A 114 12.10 -10.27 -9.65
C VAL A 114 11.05 -9.54 -10.49
N TYR A 115 10.53 -8.44 -9.98
CA TYR A 115 9.69 -7.50 -10.72
C TYR A 115 9.79 -6.11 -10.09
N HIS A 116 9.82 -5.07 -10.92
CA HIS A 116 9.63 -3.69 -10.50
C HIS A 116 8.89 -2.95 -11.62
N GLY A 117 7.74 -2.40 -11.32
CA GLY A 117 6.93 -1.63 -12.25
C GLY A 117 5.47 -1.54 -11.83
N ASP A 118 4.67 -1.09 -12.77
CA ASP A 118 3.25 -0.80 -12.69
C ASP A 118 2.45 -1.96 -12.07
N VAL A 119 1.63 -1.67 -11.08
CA VAL A 119 0.78 -2.67 -10.38
C VAL A 119 -0.20 -3.36 -11.34
N ASP A 120 -0.66 -2.67 -12.39
CA ASP A 120 -1.60 -3.23 -13.35
C ASP A 120 -0.94 -4.22 -14.32
N LYS A 121 0.38 -4.17 -14.47
CA LYS A 121 1.13 -5.01 -15.43
C LYS A 121 1.76 -6.25 -14.81
N VAL A 122 1.80 -6.34 -13.48
CA VAL A 122 2.47 -7.43 -12.79
C VAL A 122 1.88 -8.80 -13.13
N VAL A 123 0.55 -8.92 -13.21
CA VAL A 123 -0.14 -10.17 -13.53
C VAL A 123 0.21 -10.65 -14.93
N ASP A 124 0.25 -9.74 -15.90
CA ASP A 124 0.60 -10.06 -17.29
C ASP A 124 2.09 -10.44 -17.42
N HIS A 125 2.97 -9.78 -16.65
CA HIS A 125 4.39 -10.10 -16.60
C HIS A 125 4.62 -11.55 -16.13
N PHE A 126 4.09 -11.91 -14.97
CA PHE A 126 4.23 -13.27 -14.44
C PHE A 126 3.48 -14.31 -15.29
N GLY A 127 2.33 -13.93 -15.88
CA GLY A 127 1.62 -14.77 -16.85
C GLY A 127 2.45 -15.07 -18.09
N GLY A 128 3.21 -14.09 -18.59
CA GLY A 128 4.17 -14.26 -19.70
C GLY A 128 5.35 -15.15 -19.36
N LEU A 129 5.74 -15.24 -18.09
CA LEU A 129 6.75 -16.17 -17.58
C LEU A 129 6.21 -17.60 -17.36
N GLY A 130 4.91 -17.83 -17.60
CA GLY A 130 4.29 -19.14 -17.50
C GLY A 130 3.63 -19.46 -16.15
N PHE A 131 3.41 -18.46 -15.30
CA PHE A 131 2.64 -18.65 -14.08
C PHE A 131 1.14 -18.60 -14.35
N ASP A 132 0.36 -19.34 -13.51
CA ASP A 132 -1.09 -19.31 -13.62
C ASP A 132 -1.66 -18.00 -13.11
N SER A 133 -2.06 -17.12 -14.02
CA SER A 133 -2.60 -15.80 -13.73
C SER A 133 -4.14 -15.77 -13.65
N GLU A 134 -4.84 -16.90 -13.85
CA GLU A 134 -6.31 -16.90 -13.80
C GLU A 134 -6.84 -16.63 -12.39
N ASN A 135 -6.13 -17.10 -11.37
CA ASN A 135 -6.49 -16.86 -9.97
C ASN A 135 -6.24 -15.40 -9.57
N ALA A 136 -5.19 -14.76 -10.07
CA ALA A 136 -4.94 -13.34 -9.87
C ALA A 136 -6.06 -12.47 -10.43
N LYS A 137 -6.58 -12.80 -11.61
CA LYS A 137 -7.66 -12.04 -12.28
C LYS A 137 -9.02 -12.18 -11.59
N LYS A 138 -9.20 -13.19 -10.75
CA LYS A 138 -10.45 -13.49 -10.04
C LYS A 138 -10.41 -13.14 -8.56
N GLY A 139 -9.27 -12.81 -8.01
CA GLY A 139 -9.04 -12.65 -6.59
C GLY A 139 -8.09 -11.51 -6.23
N ASP A 140 -7.42 -11.69 -5.11
CA ASP A 140 -6.44 -10.77 -4.56
C ASP A 140 -5.10 -10.92 -5.27
N VAL A 141 -4.70 -9.89 -6.04
CA VAL A 141 -3.42 -9.86 -6.78
C VAL A 141 -2.23 -9.93 -5.82
N ALA A 142 -2.31 -9.25 -4.68
CA ALA A 142 -1.21 -9.23 -3.71
C ALA A 142 -1.00 -10.60 -3.07
N ASP A 143 -2.07 -11.28 -2.68
CA ASP A 143 -2.00 -12.64 -2.11
C ASP A 143 -1.51 -13.64 -3.15
N TRP A 144 -1.99 -13.54 -4.40
CA TRP A 144 -1.50 -14.36 -5.50
C TRP A 144 0.00 -14.15 -5.75
N LEU A 145 0.49 -12.90 -5.78
CA LEU A 145 1.91 -12.58 -5.93
C LEU A 145 2.74 -13.21 -4.83
N LEU A 146 2.32 -13.08 -3.58
CA LEU A 146 3.00 -13.70 -2.45
C LEU A 146 3.10 -15.21 -2.63
N SER A 147 2.01 -15.87 -3.04
CA SER A 147 2.00 -17.32 -3.27
C SER A 147 2.97 -17.75 -4.38
N VAL A 148 3.02 -17.00 -5.48
CA VAL A 148 3.98 -17.23 -6.59
C VAL A 148 5.42 -17.03 -6.14
N LEU A 149 5.69 -16.02 -5.33
CA LEU A 149 7.05 -15.73 -4.84
C LEU A 149 7.53 -16.77 -3.82
N VAL A 150 6.63 -17.31 -2.99
CA VAL A 150 6.96 -18.32 -1.98
C VAL A 150 7.14 -19.72 -2.62
N ASP A 151 6.19 -20.14 -3.46
CA ASP A 151 6.24 -21.44 -4.15
C ASP A 151 5.96 -21.30 -5.66
N PRO A 152 6.97 -20.91 -6.45
CA PRO A 152 6.82 -20.76 -7.90
C PRO A 152 6.44 -22.05 -8.62
N LEU A 153 6.85 -23.20 -8.08
CA LEU A 153 6.59 -24.50 -8.73
C LEU A 153 5.12 -24.88 -8.68
N ALA A 154 4.45 -24.60 -7.57
CA ALA A 154 3.02 -24.85 -7.40
C ALA A 154 2.14 -24.01 -8.35
N HIS A 155 2.63 -22.86 -8.79
CA HIS A 155 1.90 -21.91 -9.64
C HIS A 155 2.38 -21.88 -11.10
N SER A 156 3.36 -22.72 -11.46
CA SER A 156 3.90 -22.81 -12.82
C SER A 156 3.02 -23.69 -13.71
N LYS A 157 2.64 -23.18 -14.88
CA LYS A 157 2.12 -24.02 -15.96
C LYS A 157 3.26 -24.90 -16.46
N THR A 158 3.00 -26.18 -16.64
CA THR A 158 3.96 -27.26 -17.00
C THR A 158 5.03 -26.77 -17.99
N GLY A 159 6.29 -26.66 -17.55
CA GLY A 159 7.45 -26.34 -18.39
C GLY A 159 8.17 -25.00 -18.12
N ALA A 160 7.57 -24.05 -17.39
CA ALA A 160 8.15 -22.71 -17.16
C ALA A 160 9.08 -22.64 -15.93
N SER A 161 9.15 -23.68 -15.11
CA SER A 161 9.75 -23.65 -13.77
C SER A 161 11.28 -23.50 -13.71
N ASN A 162 12.00 -23.74 -14.83
CA ASN A 162 13.47 -23.78 -14.77
C ASN A 162 14.17 -22.42 -14.83
N GLN A 163 13.54 -21.37 -15.39
CA GLN A 163 14.18 -20.06 -15.49
C GLN A 163 14.13 -19.26 -14.18
N PHE A 164 13.08 -19.46 -13.37
CA PHE A 164 12.91 -18.74 -12.10
C PHE A 164 13.68 -19.41 -10.94
N ALA A 165 13.96 -20.72 -11.05
CA ALA A 165 14.71 -21.47 -10.04
C ALA A 165 16.23 -21.29 -10.14
N SER A 166 16.75 -20.90 -11.31
CA SER A 166 18.19 -20.79 -11.57
C SER A 166 18.81 -19.41 -11.33
N GLY A 167 18.03 -18.39 -11.00
CA GLY A 167 18.56 -17.04 -10.77
C GLY A 167 19.13 -16.32 -12.02
N ASP A 168 19.11 -17.00 -13.18
CA ASP A 168 19.74 -16.48 -14.43
C ASP A 168 18.78 -15.67 -15.33
N GLY A 169 17.54 -15.48 -14.92
CA GLY A 169 16.47 -14.90 -15.76
C GLY A 169 16.37 -13.38 -15.79
N LEU A 170 17.29 -12.64 -15.13
CA LEU A 170 17.27 -11.18 -15.06
C LEU A 170 18.63 -10.62 -15.54
N ARG A 171 18.86 -10.65 -16.85
CA ARG A 171 19.81 -9.78 -17.55
C ARG A 171 19.10 -9.05 -18.67
#